data_5c4c96297087a7c5b35e464071748255
#
_entry.id   5c4c96297087a7c5b35e464071748255
#
_cell.length_a   1.000
_cell.length_b   1.000
_cell.length_c   1.000
_cell.angle_alpha   90.00
_cell.angle_beta   90.00
_cell.angle_gamma   90.00
#
_symmetry.space_group_name_H-M   'P 1'
#
loop_
_entity.id
_entity.type
_entity.pdbx_description
1 polymer ?
#
loop_
_entity_poly.entity_id
_entity_poly.type
_entity_poly.pdbx_seq_one_letter_code
_entity_poly.pdbx_strand_id
1 'polypeptide(L)'
;MVRLAKLVVDSTQLENYKAALKEEVETSVRLEPGVLTLYAVSEKDKPTHITILEIYADTVAYKAHLQTPHFINYKTGTKNMIKSLELVGTIPLVPGMKIK
;
A
#
# COMPACT_ATOMS: atom_id res chain seq x y z
N MET A 1 0.47 -13.33 4.20
CA MET A 1 1.10 -12.18 4.88
C MET A 1 0.16 -10.98 4.80
N VAL A 2 -0.21 -10.43 5.94
CA VAL A 2 -1.12 -9.29 6.02
C VAL A 2 -0.44 -8.17 6.79
N ARG A 3 -0.51 -6.95 6.26
CA ARG A 3 0.15 -5.79 6.86
C ARG A 3 -0.69 -4.53 6.66
N LEU A 4 -0.58 -3.60 7.60
CA LEU A 4 -1.13 -2.27 7.48
C LEU A 4 0.01 -1.27 7.27
N ALA A 5 -0.14 -0.40 6.28
CA ALA A 5 0.72 0.76 6.12
C ALA A 5 -0.10 2.01 6.48
N LYS A 6 0.36 2.75 7.47
CA LYS A 6 -0.30 3.97 7.93
C LYS A 6 0.58 5.16 7.58
N LEU A 7 0.05 6.08 6.77
CA LEU A 7 0.81 7.21 6.26
C LEU A 7 0.13 8.52 6.61
N VAL A 8 0.95 9.54 6.80
CA VAL A 8 0.49 10.93 6.76
C VAL A 8 1.21 11.61 5.61
N VAL A 9 0.45 12.16 4.68
CA VAL A 9 0.96 12.80 3.46
C VAL A 9 0.93 14.32 3.63
N ASP A 10 1.91 15.00 3.05
CA ASP A 10 1.90 16.46 2.98
C ASP A 10 0.66 16.92 2.25
N SER A 11 -0.11 17.82 2.87
CA SER A 11 -1.39 18.29 2.32
C SER A 11 -1.22 18.95 0.95
N THR A 12 -0.10 19.59 0.70
CA THR A 12 0.20 20.24 -0.59
C THR A 12 0.50 19.23 -1.70
N GLN A 13 0.78 17.97 -1.33
CA GLN A 13 1.13 16.90 -2.27
C GLN A 13 0.07 15.80 -2.33
N LEU A 14 -1.06 15.98 -1.66
CA LEU A 14 -2.04 14.91 -1.52
C LEU A 14 -2.53 14.37 -2.86
N GLU A 15 -2.88 15.24 -3.81
CA GLU A 15 -3.38 14.79 -5.11
C GLU A 15 -2.30 14.10 -5.94
N ASN A 16 -1.07 14.58 -5.88
CA ASN A 16 0.07 13.92 -6.55
C ASN A 16 0.33 12.55 -5.93
N TYR A 17 0.26 12.44 -4.61
CA TYR A 17 0.43 11.16 -3.93
C TYR A 17 -0.67 10.18 -4.31
N LYS A 18 -1.92 10.62 -4.32
CA LYS A 18 -3.05 9.74 -4.69
C LYS A 18 -2.91 9.21 -6.10
N ALA A 19 -2.45 10.03 -7.05
CA ALA A 19 -2.21 9.59 -8.42
C ALA A 19 -1.12 8.52 -8.49
N ALA A 20 -0.01 8.73 -7.79
CA ALA A 20 1.10 7.78 -7.75
C ALA A 20 0.69 6.46 -7.09
N LEU A 21 -0.07 6.53 -5.99
CA LEU A 21 -0.57 5.35 -5.29
C LEU A 21 -1.54 4.55 -6.17
N LYS A 22 -2.44 5.22 -6.87
CA LYS A 22 -3.39 4.58 -7.77
C LYS A 22 -2.68 3.76 -8.83
N GLU A 23 -1.68 4.34 -9.47
CA GLU A 23 -0.89 3.65 -10.50
C GLU A 23 -0.16 2.43 -9.93
N GLU A 24 0.48 2.58 -8.77
CA GLU A 24 1.20 1.49 -8.12
C GLU A 24 0.28 0.35 -7.73
N VAL A 25 -0.85 0.65 -7.09
CA VAL A 25 -1.82 -0.35 -6.65
C VAL A 25 -2.41 -1.10 -7.85
N GLU A 26 -2.85 -0.40 -8.87
CA GLU A 26 -3.45 -1.01 -10.05
C GLU A 26 -2.45 -1.91 -10.79
N THR A 27 -1.22 -1.44 -10.93
CA THR A 27 -0.16 -2.19 -11.60
C THR A 27 0.23 -3.44 -10.82
N SER A 28 0.40 -3.31 -9.50
CA SER A 28 0.79 -4.43 -8.64
C SER A 28 -0.26 -5.54 -8.65
N VAL A 29 -1.52 -5.20 -8.47
CA VAL A 29 -2.60 -6.18 -8.43
C VAL A 29 -2.77 -6.86 -9.80
N ARG A 30 -2.58 -6.12 -10.88
CA ARG A 30 -2.71 -6.66 -12.23
C ARG A 30 -1.56 -7.57 -12.64
N LEU A 31 -0.31 -7.20 -12.30
CA LEU A 31 0.88 -7.89 -12.79
C LEU A 31 1.47 -8.92 -11.84
N GLU A 32 1.20 -8.82 -10.55
CA GLU A 32 1.83 -9.66 -9.53
C GLU A 32 0.81 -10.63 -8.93
N PRO A 33 0.83 -11.92 -9.33
CA PRO A 33 -0.12 -12.91 -8.80
C PRO A 33 -0.08 -13.04 -7.27
N GLY A 34 1.08 -12.78 -6.65
CA GLY A 34 1.25 -12.86 -5.20
C GLY A 34 0.77 -11.64 -4.44
N VAL A 35 0.40 -10.55 -5.13
CA VAL A 35 -0.24 -9.39 -4.50
C VAL A 35 -1.75 -9.59 -4.56
N LEU A 36 -2.33 -9.98 -3.43
CA LEU A 36 -3.74 -10.35 -3.36
C LEU A 36 -4.64 -9.14 -3.13
N THR A 37 -4.19 -8.21 -2.32
CA THR A 37 -4.97 -7.01 -1.98
C THR A 37 -4.03 -5.86 -1.64
N LEU A 38 -4.31 -4.70 -2.22
CA LEU A 38 -3.78 -3.42 -1.79
C LEU A 38 -4.98 -2.47 -1.74
N TYR A 39 -5.55 -2.32 -0.55
CA TYR A 39 -6.79 -1.55 -0.36
C TYR A 39 -6.48 -0.31 0.48
N ALA A 40 -6.46 0.84 -0.18
CA ALA A 40 -6.10 2.10 0.44
C ALA A 40 -7.35 2.92 0.76
N VAL A 41 -7.37 3.48 1.96
CA VAL A 41 -8.43 4.39 2.40
C VAL A 41 -7.82 5.61 3.06
N SER A 42 -8.48 6.76 2.95
CA SER A 42 -8.11 7.93 3.72
C SER A 42 -9.20 8.22 4.77
N GLU A 43 -8.81 8.83 5.89
CA GLU A 43 -9.78 9.24 6.88
C GLU A 43 -10.65 10.36 6.31
N LYS A 44 -11.96 10.23 6.52
CA LYS A 44 -12.93 11.16 5.94
C LYS A 44 -12.70 12.60 6.39
N ASP A 45 -12.36 12.79 7.67
CA ASP A 45 -12.15 14.11 8.26
C ASP A 45 -10.69 14.58 8.23
N LYS A 46 -9.77 13.68 7.86
CA LYS A 46 -8.33 13.97 7.74
C LYS A 46 -7.78 13.28 6.50
N PRO A 47 -8.04 13.82 5.30
CA PRO A 47 -7.71 13.13 4.04
C PRO A 47 -6.23 12.80 3.83
N THR A 48 -5.32 13.49 4.53
CA THR A 48 -3.89 13.21 4.48
C THR A 48 -3.49 11.98 5.30
N HIS A 49 -4.39 11.44 6.13
CA HIS A 49 -4.17 10.22 6.89
C HIS A 49 -4.68 9.03 6.09
N ILE A 50 -3.76 8.22 5.60
CA ILE A 50 -4.06 7.11 4.69
C ILE A 50 -3.63 5.80 5.34
N THR A 51 -4.48 4.78 5.22
CA THR A 51 -4.16 3.41 5.65
C THR A 51 -4.33 2.48 4.46
N ILE A 52 -3.34 1.61 4.25
CA ILE A 52 -3.37 0.62 3.18
C ILE A 52 -3.39 -0.77 3.83
N LEU A 53 -4.44 -1.54 3.54
CA LEU A 53 -4.47 -2.96 3.87
C LEU A 53 -3.76 -3.71 2.76
N GLU A 54 -2.68 -4.42 3.13
CA GLU A 54 -1.83 -5.14 2.19
C GLU A 54 -1.91 -6.63 2.48
N ILE A 55 -2.29 -7.42 1.49
CA ILE A 55 -2.32 -8.88 1.60
C ILE A 55 -1.49 -9.47 0.47
N TYR A 56 -0.48 -10.26 0.85
CA TYR A 56 0.40 -10.98 -0.05
C TYR A 56 0.20 -12.49 0.15
N ALA A 57 0.42 -13.27 -0.90
CA ALA A 57 0.31 -14.74 -0.82
C ALA A 57 1.22 -15.31 0.26
N ASP A 58 2.45 -14.78 0.36
CA ASP A 58 3.45 -15.17 1.35
C ASP A 58 4.55 -14.11 1.43
N THR A 59 5.56 -14.37 2.26
CA THR A 59 6.69 -13.45 2.43
C THR A 59 7.55 -13.36 1.16
N VAL A 60 7.62 -14.42 0.38
CA VAL A 60 8.37 -14.42 -0.89
C VAL A 60 7.72 -13.46 -1.87
N ALA A 61 6.39 -13.49 -2.00
CA ALA A 61 5.64 -12.57 -2.84
C ALA A 61 5.83 -11.12 -2.40
N TYR A 62 5.82 -10.87 -1.10
CA TYR A 62 6.08 -9.55 -0.54
C TYR A 62 7.48 -9.05 -0.93
N LYS A 63 8.52 -9.88 -0.73
CA LYS A 63 9.89 -9.49 -1.07
C LYS A 63 10.06 -9.25 -2.57
N ALA A 64 9.41 -10.06 -3.41
CA ALA A 64 9.43 -9.87 -4.86
C ALA A 64 8.76 -8.55 -5.25
N HIS A 65 7.65 -8.20 -4.59
CA HIS A 65 6.94 -6.93 -4.81
C HIS A 65 7.87 -5.72 -4.62
N LEU A 66 8.70 -5.74 -3.58
CA LEU A 66 9.62 -4.65 -3.29
C LEU A 66 10.68 -4.42 -4.37
N GLN A 67 10.92 -5.41 -5.24
CA GLN A 67 11.91 -5.34 -6.32
C GLN A 67 11.31 -4.94 -7.66
N THR A 68 9.99 -4.77 -7.74
CA THR A 68 9.34 -4.42 -9.01
C THR A 68 9.63 -2.97 -9.41
N PRO A 69 9.70 -2.69 -10.73
CA PRO A 69 9.90 -1.33 -11.21
C PRO A 69 8.82 -0.37 -10.73
N HIS A 70 7.55 -0.81 -10.74
CA HIS A 70 6.43 0.04 -10.33
C HIS A 70 6.47 0.37 -8.83
N PHE A 71 6.90 -0.56 -7.97
CA PHE A 71 7.06 -0.26 -6.55
C PHE A 71 8.22 0.70 -6.32
N ILE A 72 9.37 0.45 -6.96
CA ILE A 72 10.55 1.32 -6.83
C ILE A 72 10.23 2.73 -7.31
N ASN A 73 9.56 2.88 -8.44
CA ASN A 73 9.14 4.18 -8.96
C ASN A 73 8.19 4.90 -8.01
N TYR A 74 7.21 4.18 -7.45
CA TYR A 74 6.30 4.72 -6.46
C TYR A 74 7.07 5.21 -5.22
N LYS A 75 7.92 4.37 -4.65
CA LYS A 75 8.65 4.70 -3.43
C LYS A 75 9.57 5.90 -3.64
N THR A 76 10.31 5.93 -4.73
CA THR A 76 11.21 7.03 -5.06
C THR A 76 10.44 8.32 -5.34
N GLY A 77 9.37 8.24 -6.12
CA GLY A 77 8.60 9.41 -6.52
C GLY A 77 7.77 10.04 -5.40
N THR A 78 7.42 9.26 -4.38
CA THR A 78 6.58 9.75 -3.27
C THR A 78 7.36 10.05 -2.00
N LYS A 79 8.66 9.79 -1.97
CA LYS A 79 9.49 9.90 -0.76
C LYS A 79 9.34 11.26 -0.07
N ASN A 80 9.32 12.35 -0.82
CA ASN A 80 9.23 13.69 -0.27
C ASN A 80 7.79 14.16 0.00
N MET A 81 6.81 13.33 -0.31
CA MET A 81 5.39 13.62 -0.08
C MET A 81 4.90 13.09 1.26
N ILE A 82 5.61 12.13 1.84
CA ILE A 82 5.19 11.40 3.04
C ILE A 82 5.85 12.02 4.26
N LYS A 83 5.04 12.47 5.23
CA LYS A 83 5.51 13.03 6.50
C LYS A 83 5.79 11.96 7.53
N SER A 84 4.98 10.90 7.56
CA SER A 84 5.18 9.77 8.47
C SER A 84 4.70 8.48 7.85
N LEU A 85 5.34 7.39 8.22
CA LEU A 85 4.98 6.05 7.78
C LEU A 85 5.15 5.08 8.95
N GLU A 86 4.08 4.35 9.24
CA GLU A 86 4.10 3.27 10.22
C GLU A 86 3.69 1.98 9.51
N LEU A 87 4.51 0.95 9.61
CA LEU A 87 4.22 -0.38 9.08
C LEU A 87 3.86 -1.30 10.24
N VAL A 88 2.65 -1.85 10.21
CA VAL A 88 2.13 -2.71 11.28
C VAL A 88 1.98 -4.13 10.74
N GLY A 89 2.81 -5.06 11.22
CA GLY A 89 2.64 -6.48 10.95
C GLY A 89 1.42 -6.99 11.69
N THR A 90 0.62 -7.83 11.03
CA THR A 90 -0.63 -8.34 11.58
C THR A 90 -0.73 -9.84 11.40
N ILE A 91 -1.64 -10.44 12.17
CA ILE A 91 -1.98 -11.86 12.05
C ILE A 91 -3.48 -11.94 11.80
N PRO A 92 -3.93 -12.59 10.69
CA PRO A 92 -5.36 -12.77 10.45
C PRO A 92 -6.03 -13.53 11.60
N LEU A 93 -7.15 -13.02 12.07
CA LEU A 93 -7.92 -13.68 13.14
C LEU A 93 -8.70 -14.89 12.63
N VAL A 94 -9.15 -14.84 11.38
CA VAL A 94 -9.89 -15.92 10.72
C VAL A 94 -9.22 -16.20 9.39
N PRO A 95 -8.12 -16.98 9.36
CA PRO A 95 -7.30 -17.14 8.15
C PRO A 95 -8.03 -17.75 6.96
N GLY A 96 -9.07 -18.54 7.22
CA GLY A 96 -9.89 -19.16 6.16
C GLY A 96 -10.87 -18.21 5.49
N MET A 97 -11.10 -17.01 6.05
CA MET A 97 -11.99 -16.03 5.43
C MET A 97 -11.31 -15.38 4.25
N LYS A 98 -12.04 -15.26 3.16
CA LYS A 98 -11.55 -14.58 1.95
C LYS A 98 -12.30 -13.28 1.73
N ILE A 99 -11.61 -12.32 1.16
CA ILE A 99 -12.23 -11.09 0.67
C ILE A 99 -12.99 -11.44 -0.60
N LYS A 100 -14.27 -11.10 -0.62
CA LYS A 100 -15.12 -11.35 -1.77
C LYS A 100 -14.86 -10.35 -2.89
#